data_6957566c81f5750f85293c88692b7cf3
#
_entry.id   6957566c81f5750f85293c88692b7cf3
#
_cell.length_a   1.000
_cell.length_b   1.000
_cell.length_c   1.000
_cell.angle_alpha   90.00
_cell.angle_beta   90.00
_cell.angle_gamma   90.00
#
_symmetry.space_group_name_H-M   'P 1'
#
loop_
_entity.id
_entity.type
_entity.pdbx_description
1 polymer ?
#
loop_
_entity_poly.entity_id
_entity_poly.type
_entity_poly.pdbx_seq_one_letter_code
_entity_poly.pdbx_strand_id
1 'polypeptide(L)'
;VFAERAKKYGIGIQPESAGPHAGPFDGLKNYGHSEIMMSEFWSPSPHRSKHIDRFFVKQAASAAKIFDKKLVGAESFTTIGPHWNDVIWADMKPSADHEYCAGLNLVYLHTFTCSPREMGLPGQEYFAGTHFNPNLTWWHYSTPFIQYLSRCQMLLQQGRSVADVLYYYGDHIPNLGRY
;
A
#
# COMPACT_ATOMS: atom_id res chain seq x y z
N VAL A 1 4.13 19.74 14.56
CA VAL A 1 2.88 20.47 14.87
C VAL A 1 1.67 19.57 14.65
N PHE A 2 1.42 19.06 13.42
CA PHE A 2 0.20 18.26 13.15
C PHE A 2 0.18 16.95 13.97
N ALA A 3 1.24 16.15 13.91
CA ALA A 3 1.36 14.90 14.66
C ALA A 3 1.24 15.11 16.18
N GLU A 4 1.90 16.13 16.71
CA GLU A 4 1.82 16.48 18.13
C GLU A 4 0.40 16.86 18.57
N ARG A 5 -0.32 17.55 17.70
CA ARG A 5 -1.71 17.92 17.95
C ARG A 5 -2.62 16.71 17.92
N ALA A 6 -2.47 15.83 16.93
CA ALA A 6 -3.23 14.58 16.83
C ALA A 6 -3.01 13.69 18.06
N LYS A 7 -1.76 13.57 18.52
CA LYS A 7 -1.40 12.79 19.71
C LYS A 7 -2.11 13.26 20.99
N LYS A 8 -2.34 14.56 21.13
CA LYS A 8 -3.11 15.08 22.29
C LYS A 8 -4.53 14.54 22.38
N TYR A 9 -5.08 14.10 21.26
CA TYR A 9 -6.41 13.51 21.16
C TYR A 9 -6.40 11.98 21.04
N GLY A 10 -5.24 11.35 21.25
CA GLY A 10 -5.08 9.90 21.09
C GLY A 10 -5.20 9.43 19.64
N ILE A 11 -4.99 10.31 18.66
CA ILE A 11 -5.09 10.02 17.24
C ILE A 11 -3.68 9.82 16.68
N GLY A 12 -3.45 8.65 16.06
CA GLY A 12 -2.26 8.41 15.24
C GLY A 12 -2.39 9.01 13.84
N ILE A 13 -1.27 9.21 13.16
CA ILE A 13 -1.24 9.65 11.77
C ILE A 13 -0.54 8.61 10.90
N GLN A 14 -0.98 8.51 9.65
CA GLN A 14 -0.44 7.59 8.67
C GLN A 14 -0.27 8.26 7.29
N PRO A 15 0.56 9.30 7.18
CA PRO A 15 0.79 9.95 5.90
C PRO A 15 1.54 9.02 4.95
N GLU A 16 1.17 9.04 3.69
CA GLU A 16 1.98 8.44 2.63
C GLU A 16 3.21 9.29 2.39
N SER A 17 4.36 8.76 2.79
CA SER A 17 5.64 9.44 2.64
C SER A 17 6.53 8.80 1.58
N ALA A 18 6.03 7.79 0.88
CA ALA A 18 6.61 7.20 -0.31
C ALA A 18 5.47 6.84 -1.27
N GLY A 19 5.61 7.22 -2.52
CA GLY A 19 4.59 7.02 -3.55
C GLY A 19 4.76 8.04 -4.68
N PRO A 20 4.04 7.91 -5.78
CA PRO A 20 4.12 8.85 -6.91
C PRO A 20 3.63 10.25 -6.57
N HIS A 21 2.85 10.39 -5.51
CA HIS A 21 2.30 11.67 -5.04
C HIS A 21 3.14 12.31 -3.94
N ALA A 22 4.21 11.62 -3.50
CA ALA A 22 5.10 12.17 -2.50
C ALA A 22 5.75 13.47 -3.00
N GLY A 23 5.71 14.48 -2.15
CA GLY A 23 6.27 15.80 -2.44
C GLY A 23 7.81 15.84 -2.38
N PRO A 24 8.43 17.00 -2.62
CA PRO A 24 9.87 17.15 -2.59
C PRO A 24 10.40 17.24 -1.13
N PHE A 25 10.33 16.11 -0.42
CA PHE A 25 10.79 15.99 0.97
C PHE A 25 11.63 14.73 1.16
N ASP A 26 12.24 14.60 2.33
CA ASP A 26 12.90 13.38 2.77
C ASP A 26 11.86 12.43 3.35
N GLY A 27 11.50 11.40 2.58
CA GLY A 27 10.49 10.42 2.95
C GLY A 27 10.85 9.65 4.22
N LEU A 28 12.11 9.31 4.42
CA LEU A 28 12.56 8.60 5.63
C LEU A 28 12.36 9.45 6.88
N LYS A 29 12.77 10.72 6.85
CA LYS A 29 12.56 11.64 7.98
C LYS A 29 11.07 11.89 8.25
N ASN A 30 10.28 12.01 7.19
CA ASN A 30 8.84 12.25 7.33
C ASN A 30 8.13 11.08 8.02
N TYR A 31 8.55 9.85 7.75
CA TYR A 31 8.04 8.66 8.42
C TYR A 31 8.26 8.67 9.94
N GLY A 32 9.27 9.35 10.44
CA GLY A 32 9.52 9.47 11.88
C GLY A 32 8.36 10.05 12.69
N HIS A 33 7.42 10.72 12.03
CA HIS A 33 6.22 11.27 12.64
C HIS A 33 4.99 10.38 12.52
N SER A 34 5.10 9.25 11.85
CA SER A 34 3.97 8.36 11.52
C SER A 34 3.81 7.24 12.56
N GLU A 35 2.57 6.84 12.81
CA GLU A 35 2.28 5.62 13.57
C GLU A 35 2.29 4.38 12.68
N ILE A 36 1.81 4.50 11.45
CA ILE A 36 1.86 3.48 10.41
C ILE A 36 2.67 4.05 9.26
N MET A 37 3.64 3.28 8.77
CA MET A 37 4.47 3.66 7.63
C MET A 37 3.70 3.38 6.35
N MET A 38 2.94 4.36 5.86
CA MET A 38 2.12 4.23 4.67
C MET A 38 2.88 4.48 3.39
N SER A 39 2.70 3.59 2.44
CA SER A 39 3.16 3.68 1.06
C SER A 39 2.04 3.31 0.11
N GLU A 40 2.38 3.04 -1.14
CA GLU A 40 1.42 2.50 -2.10
C GLU A 40 2.11 1.52 -3.05
N PHE A 41 1.35 0.58 -3.58
CA PHE A 41 1.78 -0.20 -4.72
C PHE A 41 0.65 -0.36 -5.75
N TRP A 42 1.08 -0.54 -6.98
CA TRP A 42 0.19 -0.56 -8.11
C TRP A 42 0.08 -1.97 -8.68
N SER A 43 -1.14 -2.40 -8.93
CA SER A 43 -1.36 -3.68 -9.59
C SER A 43 -0.85 -3.65 -11.03
N PRO A 44 -0.03 -4.62 -11.46
CA PRO A 44 0.27 -4.78 -12.86
C PRO A 44 -1.02 -5.19 -13.58
N SER A 45 -1.49 -4.32 -14.42
CA SER A 45 -2.61 -4.63 -15.32
C SER A 45 -2.03 -5.05 -16.66
N PRO A 46 -2.61 -6.03 -17.38
CA PRO A 46 -2.24 -6.34 -18.76
C PRO A 46 -2.35 -5.15 -19.71
N HIS A 47 -3.03 -4.09 -19.27
CA HIS A 47 -3.17 -2.83 -20.00
C HIS A 47 -2.09 -1.79 -19.65
N ARG A 48 -1.13 -2.12 -18.78
CA ARG A 48 0.00 -1.25 -18.45
C ARG A 48 1.27 -1.73 -19.10
N SER A 49 1.87 -0.83 -19.86
CA SER A 49 3.24 -1.01 -20.30
C SER A 49 4.17 -1.04 -19.09
N LYS A 50 4.91 -2.12 -18.97
CA LYS A 50 6.05 -2.37 -18.07
C LYS A 50 5.97 -1.76 -16.67
N HIS A 51 6.00 -2.63 -15.69
CA HIS A 51 6.29 -2.32 -14.31
C HIS A 51 7.58 -1.52 -14.21
N ILE A 52 7.46 -0.34 -13.67
CA ILE A 52 8.60 0.30 -13.03
C ILE A 52 8.53 -0.17 -11.59
N ASP A 53 9.45 -1.02 -11.19
CA ASP A 53 9.60 -1.40 -9.79
C ASP A 53 9.77 -0.12 -8.99
N ARG A 54 8.75 0.17 -8.20
CA ARG A 54 8.73 1.35 -7.37
C ARG A 54 9.03 0.92 -5.96
N PHE A 55 10.09 1.46 -5.42
CA PHE A 55 10.62 1.13 -4.11
C PHE A 55 9.79 1.66 -2.92
N PHE A 56 8.55 1.98 -3.13
CA PHE A 56 7.76 2.68 -2.13
C PHE A 56 7.54 1.87 -0.86
N VAL A 57 7.11 0.62 -1.00
CA VAL A 57 6.91 -0.27 0.14
C VAL A 57 8.22 -0.54 0.87
N LYS A 58 9.31 -0.75 0.13
CA LYS A 58 10.63 -0.98 0.74
C LYS A 58 11.13 0.24 1.52
N GLN A 59 10.87 1.44 1.03
CA GLN A 59 11.21 2.67 1.75
C GLN A 59 10.43 2.77 3.07
N ALA A 60 9.12 2.50 3.05
CA ALA A 60 8.29 2.45 4.24
C ALA A 60 8.76 1.37 5.23
N ALA A 61 9.08 0.17 4.73
CA ALA A 61 9.61 -0.91 5.55
C ALA A 61 10.97 -0.58 6.17
N SER A 62 11.83 0.12 5.45
CA SER A 62 13.11 0.60 5.97
C SER A 62 12.92 1.63 7.07
N ALA A 63 12.02 2.58 6.87
CA ALA A 63 11.66 3.56 7.90
C ALA A 63 11.07 2.90 9.15
N ALA A 64 10.20 1.90 8.98
CA ALA A 64 9.63 1.15 10.10
C ALA A 64 10.73 0.52 10.98
N LYS A 65 11.79 -0.03 10.37
CA LYS A 65 12.92 -0.57 11.10
C LYS A 65 13.70 0.51 11.85
N ILE A 66 13.96 1.65 11.20
CA ILE A 66 14.74 2.77 11.79
C ILE A 66 14.01 3.37 12.98
N PHE A 67 12.69 3.50 12.89
CA PHE A 67 11.86 4.15 13.92
C PHE A 67 11.18 3.15 14.87
N ASP A 68 11.58 1.87 14.85
CA ASP A 68 11.00 0.78 15.65
C ASP A 68 9.47 0.72 15.59
N LYS A 69 8.94 0.83 14.36
CA LYS A 69 7.52 0.70 14.09
C LYS A 69 7.19 -0.68 13.54
N LYS A 70 6.05 -1.20 13.95
CA LYS A 70 5.62 -2.55 13.60
C LYS A 70 4.88 -2.63 12.26
N LEU A 71 4.07 -1.61 11.96
CA LEU A 71 3.14 -1.65 10.84
C LEU A 71 3.69 -0.91 9.62
N VAL A 72 3.74 -1.65 8.53
CA VAL A 72 4.09 -1.16 7.19
C VAL A 72 2.86 -1.33 6.31
N GLY A 73 2.17 -0.23 6.07
CA GLY A 73 0.96 -0.19 5.27
C GLY A 73 1.22 0.19 3.83
N ALA A 74 0.30 -0.17 2.96
CA ALA A 74 0.26 0.36 1.60
C ALA A 74 -1.17 0.50 1.10
N GLU A 75 -1.44 1.61 0.42
CA GLU A 75 -2.52 1.68 -0.54
C GLU A 75 -2.26 0.62 -1.60
N SER A 76 -3.18 -0.32 -1.74
CA SER A 76 -2.87 -1.61 -2.35
C SER A 76 -3.73 -1.85 -3.59
N PHE A 77 -3.08 -2.32 -4.68
CA PHE A 77 -3.71 -2.62 -5.95
C PHE A 77 -4.24 -1.39 -6.69
N THR A 78 -3.57 -0.25 -6.50
CA THR A 78 -3.87 0.96 -7.25
C THR A 78 -3.66 0.72 -8.74
N THR A 79 -4.57 1.22 -9.55
CA THR A 79 -4.50 1.15 -11.01
C THR A 79 -5.23 2.34 -11.62
N ILE A 80 -4.89 2.69 -12.86
CA ILE A 80 -5.64 3.66 -13.66
C ILE A 80 -6.02 2.95 -14.95
N GLY A 81 -7.31 2.94 -15.27
CA GLY A 81 -7.84 2.26 -16.43
C GLY A 81 -8.96 1.28 -16.06
N PRO A 82 -9.09 0.13 -16.71
CA PRO A 82 -10.22 -0.76 -16.48
C PRO A 82 -10.16 -1.40 -15.09
N HIS A 83 -10.87 -0.78 -14.16
CA HIS A 83 -10.91 -1.12 -12.72
C HIS A 83 -11.62 -2.45 -12.41
N TRP A 84 -12.27 -3.04 -13.41
CA TRP A 84 -13.08 -4.25 -13.26
C TRP A 84 -12.39 -5.52 -13.77
N ASN A 85 -11.19 -5.40 -14.34
CA ASN A 85 -10.56 -6.45 -15.12
C ASN A 85 -9.41 -7.17 -14.41
N ASP A 86 -9.00 -6.72 -13.23
CA ASP A 86 -7.92 -7.38 -12.49
C ASP A 86 -8.36 -8.75 -12.00
N VAL A 87 -7.50 -9.73 -12.18
CA VAL A 87 -7.75 -11.13 -11.81
C VAL A 87 -7.01 -11.45 -10.52
N ILE A 88 -7.73 -11.97 -9.52
CA ILE A 88 -7.20 -12.24 -8.18
C ILE A 88 -5.88 -13.02 -8.23
N TRP A 89 -5.89 -14.17 -8.91
CA TRP A 89 -4.76 -15.09 -8.86
C TRP A 89 -3.67 -14.78 -9.88
N ALA A 90 -4.01 -14.16 -10.98
CA ALA A 90 -3.05 -13.82 -12.03
C ALA A 90 -2.34 -12.48 -11.79
N ASP A 91 -3.06 -11.49 -11.26
CA ASP A 91 -2.56 -10.12 -11.16
C ASP A 91 -2.33 -9.69 -9.70
N MET A 92 -3.33 -9.86 -8.83
CA MET A 92 -3.30 -9.31 -7.48
C MET A 92 -2.43 -10.12 -6.53
N LYS A 93 -2.54 -11.46 -6.54
CA LYS A 93 -1.77 -12.28 -5.62
C LYS A 93 -0.26 -12.15 -5.84
N PRO A 94 0.27 -12.25 -7.08
CA PRO A 94 1.70 -12.04 -7.31
C PRO A 94 2.17 -10.65 -6.87
N SER A 95 1.36 -9.61 -7.07
CA SER A 95 1.67 -8.25 -6.61
C SER A 95 1.77 -8.17 -5.09
N ALA A 96 0.79 -8.74 -4.38
CA ALA A 96 0.82 -8.80 -2.92
C ALA A 96 2.04 -9.56 -2.40
N ASP A 97 2.36 -10.72 -3.00
CA ASP A 97 3.51 -11.54 -2.61
C ASP A 97 4.83 -10.79 -2.78
N HIS A 98 4.97 -10.06 -3.89
CA HIS A 98 6.13 -9.21 -4.14
C HIS A 98 6.28 -8.15 -3.04
N GLU A 99 5.21 -7.46 -2.70
CA GLU A 99 5.25 -6.40 -1.69
C GLU A 99 5.41 -6.95 -0.27
N TYR A 100 4.93 -8.16 0.03
CA TYR A 100 5.25 -8.85 1.27
C TYR A 100 6.75 -9.14 1.40
N CYS A 101 7.41 -9.52 0.31
CA CYS A 101 8.87 -9.67 0.28
C CYS A 101 9.60 -8.32 0.44
N ALA A 102 8.99 -7.22 0.01
CA ALA A 102 9.52 -5.87 0.23
C ALA A 102 9.36 -5.39 1.70
N GLY A 103 8.46 -6.03 2.47
CA GLY A 103 8.24 -5.75 3.88
C GLY A 103 6.85 -5.22 4.23
N LEU A 104 5.91 -5.25 3.30
CA LEU A 104 4.50 -4.95 3.56
C LEU A 104 3.94 -5.91 4.62
N ASN A 105 3.13 -5.40 5.54
CA ASN A 105 2.40 -6.25 6.48
C ASN A 105 1.00 -5.73 6.83
N LEU A 106 0.54 -4.68 6.14
CA LEU A 106 -0.79 -4.11 6.31
C LEU A 106 -1.33 -3.60 4.97
N VAL A 107 -2.29 -4.32 4.40
CA VAL A 107 -2.91 -4.01 3.11
C VAL A 107 -4.12 -3.11 3.33
N TYR A 108 -4.16 -1.99 2.63
CA TYR A 108 -5.33 -1.12 2.49
C TYR A 108 -5.85 -1.25 1.07
N LEU A 109 -6.97 -1.93 0.88
CA LEU A 109 -7.52 -2.18 -0.45
C LEU A 109 -7.96 -0.88 -1.12
N HIS A 110 -7.41 -0.59 -2.26
CA HIS A 110 -7.77 0.55 -3.09
C HIS A 110 -8.42 0.08 -4.40
N THR A 111 -9.77 0.16 -4.47
CA THR A 111 -10.63 0.86 -3.53
C THR A 111 -12.01 0.21 -3.41
N PHE A 112 -12.64 0.36 -2.27
CA PHE A 112 -14.05 0.06 -2.14
C PHE A 112 -14.88 1.27 -2.59
N THR A 113 -15.41 1.19 -3.81
CA THR A 113 -16.32 2.22 -4.32
C THR A 113 -17.73 1.91 -3.84
N CYS A 114 -18.25 2.76 -2.97
CA CYS A 114 -19.62 2.63 -2.49
C CYS A 114 -20.61 2.89 -3.65
N SER A 115 -21.39 1.89 -3.98
CA SER A 115 -22.38 1.97 -5.06
C SER A 115 -23.78 1.72 -4.50
N PRO A 116 -24.54 2.77 -4.18
CA PRO A 116 -25.94 2.64 -3.80
C PRO A 116 -26.75 1.93 -4.90
N ARG A 117 -27.78 1.22 -4.50
CA ARG A 117 -28.60 0.41 -5.41
C ARG A 117 -29.17 1.21 -6.58
N GLU A 118 -29.46 2.47 -6.34
CA GLU A 118 -30.01 3.42 -7.32
C GLU A 118 -29.06 3.74 -8.46
N MET A 119 -27.76 3.49 -8.28
CA MET A 119 -26.76 3.68 -9.31
C MET A 119 -26.74 2.57 -10.38
N GLY A 120 -27.50 1.47 -10.14
CA GLY A 120 -27.53 0.35 -11.08
C GLY A 120 -26.20 -0.40 -11.18
N LEU A 121 -25.96 -1.06 -12.31
CA LEU A 121 -24.73 -1.78 -12.62
C LEU A 121 -24.02 -1.12 -13.81
N PRO A 122 -22.69 -1.05 -13.78
CA PRO A 122 -21.73 -1.59 -12.79
C PRO A 122 -21.65 -0.82 -11.48
N GLY A 123 -22.36 0.28 -11.34
CA GLY A 123 -22.37 1.13 -10.19
C GLY A 123 -21.44 2.33 -10.34
N GLN A 124 -21.12 2.96 -9.22
CA GLN A 124 -20.25 4.12 -9.18
C GLN A 124 -18.80 3.71 -9.38
N GLU A 125 -18.07 4.50 -10.15
CA GLU A 125 -16.64 4.33 -10.39
C GLU A 125 -15.85 5.44 -9.74
N TYR A 126 -14.64 5.09 -9.29
CA TYR A 126 -13.57 6.01 -8.96
C TYR A 126 -12.47 5.86 -10.01
N PHE A 127 -11.79 6.96 -10.36
CA PHE A 127 -10.85 6.98 -11.49
C PHE A 127 -9.60 6.10 -11.29
N ALA A 128 -9.29 5.71 -10.05
CA ALA A 128 -8.13 4.91 -9.71
C ALA A 128 -8.50 3.71 -8.84
N GLY A 129 -7.67 2.69 -8.86
CA GLY A 129 -7.81 1.50 -8.03
C GLY A 129 -8.67 0.39 -8.66
N THR A 130 -8.45 -0.81 -8.18
CA THR A 130 -9.32 -1.95 -8.46
C THR A 130 -10.56 -1.85 -7.60
N HIS A 131 -11.73 -2.01 -8.19
CA HIS A 131 -12.99 -1.92 -7.45
C HIS A 131 -13.25 -3.20 -6.65
N PHE A 132 -13.18 -3.11 -5.32
CA PHE A 132 -13.42 -4.23 -4.40
C PHE A 132 -14.83 -4.10 -3.81
N ASN A 133 -15.86 -4.47 -4.58
CA ASN A 133 -17.24 -4.37 -4.12
C ASN A 133 -18.11 -5.49 -4.73
N PRO A 134 -19.34 -5.68 -4.24
CA PRO A 134 -20.24 -6.75 -4.70
C PRO A 134 -20.61 -6.72 -6.19
N ASN A 135 -20.35 -5.62 -6.89
CA ASN A 135 -20.66 -5.51 -8.33
C ASN A 135 -19.59 -6.15 -9.22
N LEU A 136 -18.44 -6.54 -8.65
CA LEU A 136 -17.42 -7.30 -9.37
C LEU A 136 -17.90 -8.72 -9.68
N THR A 137 -17.61 -9.20 -10.87
CA THR A 137 -18.00 -10.56 -11.30
C THR A 137 -17.43 -11.67 -10.43
N TRP A 138 -16.25 -11.46 -9.88
CA TRP A 138 -15.56 -12.44 -9.03
C TRP A 138 -15.76 -12.20 -7.52
N TRP A 139 -16.54 -11.22 -7.10
CA TRP A 139 -16.69 -10.87 -5.68
C TRP A 139 -17.08 -12.05 -4.79
N HIS A 140 -18.01 -12.88 -5.27
CA HIS A 140 -18.44 -14.07 -4.53
C HIS A 140 -17.32 -15.08 -4.27
N TYR A 141 -16.24 -15.02 -5.04
CA TYR A 141 -15.07 -15.88 -4.93
C TYR A 141 -13.89 -15.19 -4.23
N SER A 142 -14.07 -14.00 -3.69
CA SER A 142 -13.00 -13.20 -3.08
C SER A 142 -12.54 -13.73 -1.72
N THR A 143 -13.38 -14.47 -1.01
CA THR A 143 -13.12 -14.94 0.36
C THR A 143 -11.77 -15.65 0.53
N PRO A 144 -11.38 -16.62 -0.31
CA PRO A 144 -10.07 -17.28 -0.17
C PRO A 144 -8.90 -16.30 -0.32
N PHE A 145 -9.02 -15.30 -1.20
CA PHE A 145 -8.00 -14.28 -1.39
C PHE A 145 -7.88 -13.35 -0.17
N ILE A 146 -9.00 -12.86 0.33
CA ILE A 146 -9.01 -12.02 1.54
C ILE A 146 -8.46 -12.78 2.75
N GLN A 147 -8.81 -14.06 2.90
CA GLN A 147 -8.24 -14.91 3.95
C GLN A 147 -6.73 -15.11 3.78
N TYR A 148 -6.26 -15.28 2.55
CA TYR A 148 -4.84 -15.37 2.25
C TYR A 148 -4.10 -14.09 2.69
N LEU A 149 -4.57 -12.92 2.26
CA LEU A 149 -4.00 -11.63 2.66
C LEU A 149 -3.98 -11.49 4.18
N SER A 150 -5.09 -11.78 4.85
CA SER A 150 -5.21 -11.66 6.31
C SER A 150 -4.24 -12.57 7.06
N ARG A 151 -4.08 -13.82 6.61
CA ARG A 151 -3.15 -14.78 7.23
C ARG A 151 -1.69 -14.36 7.03
N CYS A 152 -1.33 -13.93 5.83
CA CYS A 152 0.01 -13.41 5.56
C CYS A 152 0.32 -12.20 6.45
N GLN A 153 -0.57 -11.23 6.51
CA GLN A 153 -0.40 -10.05 7.35
C GLN A 153 -0.26 -10.43 8.84
N MET A 154 -1.10 -11.34 9.32
CA MET A 154 -0.99 -11.81 10.71
C MET A 154 0.40 -12.38 11.01
N LEU A 155 0.94 -13.21 10.12
CA LEU A 155 2.27 -13.80 10.29
C LEU A 155 3.38 -12.76 10.17
N LEU A 156 3.32 -11.89 9.17
CA LEU A 156 4.32 -10.86 8.88
C LEU A 156 4.36 -9.75 9.95
N GLN A 157 3.31 -9.60 10.73
CA GLN A 157 3.28 -8.71 11.88
C GLN A 157 3.91 -9.31 13.14
N GLN A 158 4.37 -10.56 13.10
CA GLN A 158 5.07 -11.19 14.21
C GLN A 158 6.59 -11.01 14.04
N GLY A 159 7.30 -11.04 15.15
CA GLY A 159 8.75 -10.99 15.15
C GLY A 159 9.32 -9.60 14.81
N ARG A 160 10.61 -9.61 14.50
CA ARG A 160 11.38 -8.43 14.12
C ARG A 160 12.11 -8.69 12.81
N SER A 161 12.18 -7.65 11.99
CA SER A 161 12.96 -7.73 10.77
C SER A 161 14.46 -7.75 11.06
N VAL A 162 15.17 -8.69 10.45
CA VAL A 162 16.63 -8.82 10.53
C VAL A 162 17.24 -8.30 9.24
N ALA A 163 18.29 -7.47 9.36
CA ALA A 163 19.06 -6.97 8.22
C ALA A 163 20.54 -6.85 8.63
N ASP A 164 21.43 -7.39 7.81
CA ASP A 164 22.88 -7.38 8.05
C ASP A 164 23.56 -6.15 7.47
N VAL A 165 22.92 -5.46 6.53
CA VAL A 165 23.48 -4.31 5.82
C VAL A 165 22.53 -3.12 5.89
N LEU A 166 23.11 -1.96 6.23
CA LEU A 166 22.45 -0.67 6.16
C LEU A 166 23.03 0.14 5.02
N TYR A 167 22.18 0.56 4.09
CA TYR A 167 22.58 1.47 3.02
C TYR A 167 22.32 2.91 3.41
N TYR A 168 23.34 3.76 3.35
CA TYR A 168 23.16 5.20 3.44
C TYR A 168 22.69 5.74 2.10
N TYR A 169 21.55 6.41 2.10
CA TYR A 169 20.87 6.84 0.88
C TYR A 169 21.09 8.33 0.54
N GLY A 170 21.80 9.06 1.39
CA GLY A 170 22.08 10.50 1.23
C GLY A 170 21.13 11.41 2.01
N ASP A 171 21.45 12.71 2.02
CA ASP A 171 20.75 13.75 2.78
C ASP A 171 20.10 14.82 1.90
N HIS A 172 19.98 14.56 0.61
CA HIS A 172 19.41 15.54 -0.34
C HIS A 172 17.88 15.45 -0.41
N ILE A 173 17.26 16.53 -0.84
CA ILE A 173 15.81 16.59 -1.08
C ILE A 173 15.57 16.83 -2.58
N PRO A 174 14.69 16.07 -3.25
CA PRO A 174 13.88 15.01 -2.70
C PRO A 174 14.68 13.71 -2.47
N ASN A 175 14.45 13.05 -1.33
CA ASN A 175 15.04 11.76 -1.03
C ASN A 175 13.94 10.69 -1.11
N LEU A 176 13.70 10.23 -2.31
CA LEU A 176 12.70 9.22 -2.65
C LEU A 176 13.39 8.04 -3.31
N GLY A 177 13.12 6.84 -2.82
CA GLY A 177 13.64 5.62 -3.42
C GLY A 177 13.15 5.44 -4.86
N ARG A 178 14.08 5.43 -5.79
CA ARG A 178 13.87 5.05 -7.19
C ARG A 178 14.95 4.06 -7.59
N TYR A 179 14.58 3.05 -8.33
CA TYR A 179 15.49 2.14 -9.03
C TYR A 179 15.28 2.24 -10.50
#